data_5683a4d074f44776e295945897204dad
#
_entry.id   5683a4d074f44776e295945897204dad
#
_cell.length_a   1.000
_cell.length_b   1.000
_cell.length_c   1.000
_cell.angle_alpha   90.00
_cell.angle_beta   90.00
_cell.angle_gamma   90.00
#
_symmetry.space_group_name_H-M   'P 1'
#
loop_
_entity.id
_entity.type
_entity.pdbx_description
1 polymer ?
#
loop_
_entity_poly.entity_id
_entity_poly.type
_entity_poly.pdbx_seq_one_letter_code
_entity_poly.pdbx_strand_id
1 'polypeptide(L)'
;MTAVLAYTSPAMGHLYPMMPLLLELRARGLDVHVRSLDTLVDQARAAGLSAERIDARLRPIADKHPDWAATNAKAALERSATMFAERAVLDGPDFRRAIEEVDPDLLIVDTNAWGALVVAEAQRRPWLHFSPYLVPLRSTGTPPFGPGLPRWDNPVGRVRDAVVGRLVFGAVERSIIPRINALRTPAGLAPVRSFDDLVLAAPLVAICSAT
;
A
#
# COMPACT_ATOMS: atom_id res chain seq x y z
N MET A 1 -3.55 26.90 -5.39
CA MET A 1 -4.37 26.01 -4.50
C MET A 1 -3.53 24.76 -4.32
N THR A 2 -3.40 24.23 -3.12
CA THR A 2 -2.58 23.03 -2.86
C THR A 2 -3.22 21.82 -3.53
N ALA A 3 -2.49 21.18 -4.44
CA ALA A 3 -2.95 20.01 -5.17
C ALA A 3 -2.50 18.71 -4.50
N VAL A 4 -3.42 17.76 -4.38
CA VAL A 4 -3.19 16.43 -3.80
C VAL A 4 -3.46 15.37 -4.86
N LEU A 5 -2.54 14.44 -5.05
CA LEU A 5 -2.74 13.28 -5.92
C LEU A 5 -2.76 12.00 -5.10
N ALA A 6 -3.88 11.31 -5.13
CA ALA A 6 -4.04 9.97 -4.54
C ALA A 6 -3.97 8.87 -5.61
N TYR A 7 -3.29 7.77 -5.32
CA TYR A 7 -3.19 6.61 -6.19
C TYR A 7 -3.61 5.34 -5.45
N THR A 8 -4.63 4.65 -5.94
CA THR A 8 -5.16 3.45 -5.29
C THR A 8 -4.81 2.17 -6.05
N SER A 9 -4.78 1.07 -5.33
CA SER A 9 -4.79 -0.27 -5.93
C SER A 9 -6.10 -0.55 -6.67
N PRO A 10 -6.11 -1.42 -7.69
CA PRO A 10 -7.30 -1.73 -8.49
C PRO A 10 -8.31 -2.61 -7.74
N ALA A 11 -8.84 -2.12 -6.63
CA ALA A 11 -9.85 -2.79 -5.83
C ALA A 11 -10.74 -1.80 -5.06
N MET A 12 -12.03 -2.09 -4.94
CA MET A 12 -13.01 -1.26 -4.23
C MET A 12 -12.63 -1.04 -2.76
N GLY A 13 -12.12 -2.09 -2.10
CA GLY A 13 -11.65 -2.04 -0.71
C GLY A 13 -10.46 -1.12 -0.46
N HIS A 14 -9.88 -0.53 -1.48
CA HIS A 14 -8.77 0.43 -1.37
C HIS A 14 -9.23 1.88 -1.54
N LEU A 15 -10.16 2.16 -2.47
CA LEU A 15 -10.70 3.51 -2.62
C LEU A 15 -11.66 3.89 -1.49
N TYR A 16 -12.63 3.02 -1.17
CA TYR A 16 -13.65 3.38 -0.18
C TYR A 16 -13.11 3.77 1.19
N PRO A 17 -12.14 3.07 1.78
CA PRO A 17 -11.51 3.52 3.03
C PRO A 17 -10.73 4.84 2.89
N MET A 18 -10.22 5.16 1.69
CA MET A 18 -9.51 6.41 1.44
C MET A 18 -10.48 7.60 1.23
N MET A 19 -11.69 7.36 0.75
CA MET A 19 -12.66 8.40 0.41
C MET A 19 -12.92 9.43 1.53
N PRO A 20 -13.11 9.04 2.82
CA PRO A 20 -13.31 10.02 3.88
C PRO A 20 -12.14 11.01 4.01
N LEU A 21 -10.90 10.52 3.88
CA LEU A 21 -9.72 11.38 3.89
C LEU A 21 -9.72 12.35 2.71
N LEU A 22 -9.97 11.85 1.49
CA LEU A 22 -9.98 12.68 0.28
C LEU A 22 -11.08 13.74 0.32
N LEU A 23 -12.26 13.39 0.81
CA LEU A 23 -13.39 14.34 0.95
C LEU A 23 -13.11 15.41 2.00
N GLU A 24 -12.49 15.05 3.12
CA GLU A 24 -12.07 16.02 4.14
C GLU A 24 -10.99 16.98 3.61
N LEU A 25 -9.99 16.50 2.87
CA LEU A 25 -8.99 17.35 2.24
C LEU A 25 -9.64 18.33 1.26
N ARG A 26 -10.58 17.86 0.44
CA ARG A 26 -11.37 18.71 -0.45
C ARG A 26 -12.21 19.74 0.32
N ALA A 27 -12.87 19.33 1.40
CA ALA A 27 -13.68 20.24 2.23
C ALA A 27 -12.83 21.36 2.84
N ARG A 28 -11.53 21.12 3.05
CA ARG A 28 -10.55 22.11 3.49
C ARG A 28 -9.99 22.99 2.36
N GLY A 29 -10.53 22.86 1.16
CA GLY A 29 -10.16 23.71 0.01
C GLY A 29 -8.93 23.25 -0.77
N LEU A 30 -8.49 21.99 -0.61
CA LEU A 30 -7.44 21.41 -1.45
C LEU A 30 -8.03 20.91 -2.78
N ASP A 31 -7.23 20.96 -3.84
CA ASP A 31 -7.57 20.37 -5.14
C ASP A 31 -7.17 18.88 -5.14
N VAL A 32 -8.17 18.00 -5.05
CA VAL A 32 -7.94 16.57 -4.80
C VAL A 32 -8.18 15.76 -6.07
N HIS A 33 -7.10 15.17 -6.57
CA HIS A 33 -7.07 14.26 -7.70
C HIS A 33 -6.90 12.83 -7.22
N VAL A 34 -7.59 11.87 -7.85
CA VAL A 34 -7.46 10.46 -7.53
C VAL A 34 -7.36 9.60 -8.78
N ARG A 35 -6.39 8.67 -8.79
CA ARG A 35 -6.28 7.59 -9.77
C ARG A 35 -6.82 6.30 -9.16
N SER A 36 -7.82 5.70 -9.80
CA SER A 36 -8.49 4.49 -9.30
C SER A 36 -9.02 3.62 -10.42
N LEU A 37 -9.66 2.51 -10.04
CA LEU A 37 -10.31 1.60 -10.96
C LEU A 37 -11.37 2.32 -11.79
N ASP A 38 -11.52 1.94 -13.06
CA ASP A 38 -12.51 2.50 -13.99
C ASP A 38 -13.93 2.50 -13.41
N THR A 39 -14.33 1.40 -12.77
CA THR A 39 -15.66 1.24 -12.16
C THR A 39 -15.90 2.16 -10.95
N LEU A 40 -14.86 2.81 -10.41
CA LEU A 40 -14.93 3.67 -9.23
C LEU A 40 -14.77 5.16 -9.55
N VAL A 41 -14.30 5.47 -10.76
CA VAL A 41 -14.03 6.86 -11.18
C VAL A 41 -15.30 7.72 -11.16
N ASP A 42 -16.40 7.20 -11.66
CA ASP A 42 -17.66 7.96 -11.71
C ASP A 42 -18.22 8.24 -10.29
N GLN A 43 -18.02 7.32 -9.37
CA GLN A 43 -18.41 7.52 -7.96
C GLN A 43 -17.54 8.59 -7.27
N ALA A 44 -16.24 8.58 -7.51
CA ALA A 44 -15.33 9.60 -7.01
C ALA A 44 -15.66 10.98 -7.59
N ARG A 45 -15.99 11.06 -8.88
CA ARG A 45 -16.46 12.30 -9.55
C ARG A 45 -17.77 12.79 -8.98
N ALA A 46 -18.75 11.90 -8.78
CA ALA A 46 -20.03 12.24 -8.16
C ALA A 46 -19.86 12.78 -6.73
N ALA A 47 -18.83 12.33 -6.01
CA ALA A 47 -18.43 12.88 -4.71
C ALA A 47 -17.65 14.20 -4.83
N GLY A 48 -17.40 14.69 -6.06
CA GLY A 48 -16.77 15.98 -6.36
C GLY A 48 -15.25 15.96 -6.38
N LEU A 49 -14.61 14.80 -6.49
CA LEU A 49 -13.17 14.67 -6.68
C LEU A 49 -12.81 14.74 -8.18
N SER A 50 -11.62 15.23 -8.50
CA SER A 50 -11.01 15.06 -9.81
C SER A 50 -10.51 13.62 -9.93
N ALA A 51 -11.23 12.74 -10.65
CA ALA A 51 -10.91 11.32 -10.68
C ALA A 51 -10.62 10.83 -12.10
N GLU A 52 -9.59 10.02 -12.24
CA GLU A 52 -9.21 9.37 -13.50
C GLU A 52 -8.84 7.90 -13.29
N ARG A 53 -8.78 7.16 -14.39
CA ARG A 53 -8.49 5.73 -14.37
C ARG A 53 -7.00 5.48 -14.18
N ILE A 54 -6.67 4.42 -13.44
CA ILE A 54 -5.36 3.79 -13.47
C ILE A 54 -5.20 3.01 -14.78
N ASP A 55 -3.97 2.58 -15.08
CA ASP A 55 -3.71 1.76 -16.27
C ASP A 55 -4.61 0.51 -16.31
N ALA A 56 -5.39 0.38 -17.39
CA ALA A 56 -6.39 -0.69 -17.55
C ALA A 56 -5.78 -2.11 -17.49
N ARG A 57 -4.47 -2.25 -17.75
CA ARG A 57 -3.74 -3.52 -17.70
C ARG A 57 -3.51 -4.04 -16.27
N LEU A 58 -3.71 -3.20 -15.25
CA LEU A 58 -3.53 -3.57 -13.83
C LEU A 58 -4.60 -4.54 -13.34
N ARG A 59 -5.85 -4.38 -13.79
CA ARG A 59 -6.97 -5.25 -13.37
C ARG A 59 -6.79 -6.72 -13.78
N PRO A 60 -6.48 -7.04 -15.05
CA PRO A 60 -6.29 -8.44 -15.48
C PRO A 60 -5.15 -9.16 -14.73
N ILE A 61 -4.15 -8.44 -14.22
CA ILE A 61 -3.09 -9.05 -13.40
C ILE A 61 -3.65 -9.54 -12.07
N ALA A 62 -4.51 -8.75 -11.42
CA ALA A 62 -5.17 -9.17 -10.18
C ALA A 62 -6.03 -10.43 -10.38
N ASP A 63 -6.75 -10.50 -11.49
CA ASP A 63 -7.61 -11.66 -11.84
C ASP A 63 -6.82 -12.95 -12.08
N LYS A 64 -5.55 -12.87 -12.48
CA LYS A 64 -4.67 -14.03 -12.67
C LYS A 64 -4.17 -14.67 -11.37
N HIS A 65 -4.18 -13.92 -10.28
CA HIS A 65 -3.61 -14.33 -9.00
C HIS A 65 -4.64 -14.30 -7.86
N PRO A 66 -5.76 -15.05 -7.98
CA PRO A 66 -6.77 -15.03 -6.93
C PRO A 66 -6.20 -15.62 -5.62
N ASP A 67 -6.20 -14.82 -4.57
CA ASP A 67 -5.69 -15.20 -3.25
C ASP A 67 -6.50 -16.33 -2.60
N TRP A 68 -7.83 -16.32 -2.82
CA TRP A 68 -8.75 -17.37 -2.36
C TRP A 68 -8.44 -18.76 -2.95
N ALA A 69 -7.71 -18.87 -4.06
CA ALA A 69 -7.29 -20.15 -4.64
C ALA A 69 -5.98 -20.69 -4.02
N ALA A 70 -5.43 -20.02 -3.02
CA ALA A 70 -4.23 -20.49 -2.33
C ALA A 70 -4.55 -21.63 -1.37
N THR A 71 -3.71 -22.66 -1.37
CA THR A 71 -3.89 -23.86 -0.53
C THR A 71 -3.43 -23.68 0.93
N ASN A 72 -2.63 -22.65 1.19
CA ASN A 72 -2.11 -22.32 2.51
C ASN A 72 -1.61 -20.88 2.55
N ALA A 73 -1.33 -20.34 3.76
CA ALA A 73 -0.90 -18.98 3.97
C ALA A 73 0.41 -18.61 3.22
N LYS A 74 1.36 -19.55 3.10
CA LYS A 74 2.59 -19.32 2.35
C LYS A 74 2.31 -19.14 0.85
N ALA A 75 1.47 -20.00 0.28
CA ALA A 75 1.07 -19.90 -1.12
C ALA A 75 0.28 -18.60 -1.39
N ALA A 76 -0.58 -18.17 -0.46
CA ALA A 76 -1.29 -16.90 -0.54
C ALA A 76 -0.30 -15.72 -0.57
N LEU A 77 0.65 -15.69 0.36
CA LEU A 77 1.69 -14.67 0.43
C LEU A 77 2.51 -14.58 -0.87
N GLU A 78 2.97 -15.71 -1.39
CA GLU A 78 3.76 -15.74 -2.63
C GLU A 78 2.95 -15.27 -3.84
N ARG A 79 1.68 -15.66 -3.95
CA ARG A 79 0.78 -15.18 -5.01
C ARG A 79 0.58 -13.69 -4.93
N SER A 80 0.26 -13.16 -3.75
CA SER A 80 0.06 -11.72 -3.55
C SER A 80 1.35 -10.94 -3.85
N ALA A 81 2.50 -11.40 -3.36
CA ALA A 81 3.78 -10.75 -3.64
C ALA A 81 4.14 -10.76 -5.15
N THR A 82 3.84 -11.86 -5.85
CA THR A 82 4.03 -11.95 -7.30
C THR A 82 3.10 -10.99 -8.04
N MET A 83 1.83 -10.97 -7.68
CA MET A 83 0.84 -10.06 -8.26
C MET A 83 1.23 -8.59 -8.08
N PHE A 84 1.64 -8.20 -6.87
CA PHE A 84 2.04 -6.81 -6.60
C PHE A 84 3.31 -6.44 -7.36
N ALA A 85 4.28 -7.36 -7.49
CA ALA A 85 5.49 -7.12 -8.28
C ALA A 85 5.18 -6.98 -9.79
N GLU A 86 4.30 -7.82 -10.34
CA GLU A 86 3.86 -7.71 -11.74
C GLU A 86 3.13 -6.39 -12.00
N ARG A 87 2.26 -5.98 -11.07
CA ARG A 87 1.54 -4.69 -11.14
C ARG A 87 2.48 -3.50 -11.04
N ALA A 88 3.53 -3.59 -10.24
CA ALA A 88 4.46 -2.50 -10.00
C ALA A 88 5.18 -2.00 -11.26
N VAL A 89 5.32 -2.88 -12.26
CA VAL A 89 5.88 -2.53 -13.58
C VAL A 89 4.97 -1.55 -14.35
N LEU A 90 3.67 -1.57 -14.05
CA LEU A 90 2.66 -0.72 -14.70
C LEU A 90 2.27 0.47 -13.82
N ASP A 91 2.02 0.26 -12.52
CA ASP A 91 1.53 1.30 -11.62
C ASP A 91 2.58 2.40 -11.36
N GLY A 92 3.85 2.07 -11.34
CA GLY A 92 4.92 3.05 -11.20
C GLY A 92 4.97 4.07 -12.35
N PRO A 93 5.10 3.63 -13.61
CA PRO A 93 5.02 4.53 -14.78
C PRO A 93 3.68 5.29 -14.89
N ASP A 94 2.56 4.64 -14.57
CA ASP A 94 1.23 5.28 -14.58
C ASP A 94 1.15 6.41 -13.55
N PHE A 95 1.63 6.16 -12.33
CA PHE A 95 1.67 7.17 -11.28
C PHE A 95 2.62 8.33 -11.60
N ARG A 96 3.78 8.05 -12.21
CA ARG A 96 4.70 9.12 -12.66
C ARG A 96 4.04 10.04 -13.67
N ARG A 97 3.34 9.49 -14.65
CA ARG A 97 2.55 10.27 -15.61
C ARG A 97 1.49 11.11 -14.91
N ALA A 98 0.77 10.53 -13.95
CA ALA A 98 -0.22 11.29 -13.17
C ALA A 98 0.42 12.45 -12.37
N ILE A 99 1.62 12.28 -11.84
CA ILE A 99 2.38 13.34 -11.18
C ILE A 99 2.75 14.46 -12.18
N GLU A 100 3.17 14.11 -13.40
CA GLU A 100 3.50 15.08 -14.44
C GLU A 100 2.27 15.86 -14.92
N GLU A 101 1.11 15.22 -15.00
CA GLU A 101 -0.16 15.82 -15.44
C GLU A 101 -0.76 16.77 -14.39
N VAL A 102 -0.70 16.39 -13.10
CA VAL A 102 -1.36 17.12 -11.99
C VAL A 102 -0.42 18.13 -11.33
N ASP A 103 0.89 17.87 -11.34
CA ASP A 103 1.92 18.61 -10.59
C ASP A 103 1.56 18.82 -9.10
N PRO A 104 1.30 17.75 -8.33
CA PRO A 104 0.75 17.84 -6.99
C PRO A 104 1.77 18.29 -5.95
N ASP A 105 1.30 18.98 -4.91
CA ASP A 105 2.10 19.33 -3.72
C ASP A 105 2.23 18.17 -2.73
N LEU A 106 1.27 17.25 -2.71
CA LEU A 106 1.20 16.10 -1.80
C LEU A 106 0.77 14.84 -2.55
N LEU A 107 1.45 13.73 -2.26
CA LEU A 107 1.11 12.42 -2.79
C LEU A 107 0.50 11.53 -1.69
N ILE A 108 -0.56 10.77 -2.03
CA ILE A 108 -1.15 9.74 -1.18
C ILE A 108 -1.10 8.43 -1.94
N VAL A 109 -0.38 7.44 -1.42
CA VAL A 109 -0.16 6.18 -2.15
C VAL A 109 -0.63 5.00 -1.33
N ASP A 110 -1.44 4.16 -1.96
CA ASP A 110 -1.94 2.91 -1.39
C ASP A 110 -0.83 1.88 -1.16
N THR A 111 -0.92 1.16 -0.05
CA THR A 111 0.07 0.16 0.39
C THR A 111 0.33 -0.96 -0.61
N ASN A 112 -0.62 -1.27 -1.48
CA ASN A 112 -0.51 -2.35 -2.47
C ASN A 112 -0.07 -1.86 -3.87
N ALA A 113 0.17 -0.57 -4.06
CA ALA A 113 0.68 0.01 -5.30
C ALA A 113 2.21 0.18 -5.22
N TRP A 114 2.94 -0.95 -5.28
CA TRP A 114 4.37 -0.99 -4.98
C TRP A 114 5.24 -0.11 -5.90
N GLY A 115 4.93 -0.06 -7.18
CA GLY A 115 5.64 0.81 -8.11
C GLY A 115 5.36 2.29 -7.83
N ALA A 116 4.11 2.62 -7.48
CA ALA A 116 3.74 3.97 -7.08
C ALA A 116 4.40 4.40 -5.75
N LEU A 117 4.52 3.48 -4.75
CA LEU A 117 5.27 3.73 -3.52
C LEU A 117 6.73 4.08 -3.80
N VAL A 118 7.39 3.30 -4.65
CA VAL A 118 8.79 3.54 -5.05
C VAL A 118 8.92 4.88 -5.77
N VAL A 119 7.97 5.22 -6.66
CA VAL A 119 7.96 6.51 -7.34
C VAL A 119 7.75 7.66 -6.36
N ALA A 120 6.80 7.54 -5.42
CA ALA A 120 6.56 8.58 -4.42
C ALA A 120 7.78 8.86 -3.56
N GLU A 121 8.46 7.81 -3.07
CA GLU A 121 9.68 7.95 -2.28
C GLU A 121 10.84 8.59 -3.07
N ALA A 122 10.95 8.29 -4.36
CA ALA A 122 11.96 8.89 -5.23
C ALA A 122 11.69 10.37 -5.59
N GLN A 123 10.45 10.84 -5.40
CA GLN A 123 10.10 12.25 -5.57
C GLN A 123 10.55 13.07 -4.35
N ARG A 124 10.95 14.33 -4.58
CA ARG A 124 11.26 15.28 -3.50
C ARG A 124 10.01 16.02 -3.00
N ARG A 125 8.86 15.34 -3.01
CA ARG A 125 7.56 15.90 -2.60
C ARG A 125 7.11 15.23 -1.30
N PRO A 126 6.35 15.92 -0.44
CA PRO A 126 5.67 15.29 0.68
C PRO A 126 4.79 14.14 0.18
N TRP A 127 4.85 13.01 0.86
CA TRP A 127 4.00 11.88 0.54
C TRP A 127 3.54 11.12 1.78
N LEU A 128 2.41 10.43 1.64
CA LEU A 128 1.74 9.65 2.66
C LEU A 128 1.54 8.22 2.16
N HIS A 129 1.93 7.26 2.97
CA HIS A 129 1.62 5.85 2.77
C HIS A 129 0.24 5.57 3.38
N PHE A 130 -0.72 5.21 2.55
CA PHE A 130 -2.08 4.89 2.98
C PHE A 130 -2.29 3.38 3.02
N SER A 131 -2.82 2.88 4.15
CA SER A 131 -3.27 1.49 4.25
C SER A 131 -4.75 1.41 4.60
N PRO A 132 -5.57 0.72 3.79
CA PRO A 132 -7.00 0.52 4.06
C PRO A 132 -7.26 -0.51 5.17
N TYR A 133 -6.21 -1.13 5.69
CA TYR A 133 -6.27 -2.15 6.74
C TYR A 133 -5.07 -2.04 7.68
N LEU A 134 -5.13 -2.79 8.78
CA LEU A 134 -4.05 -2.80 9.76
C LEU A 134 -2.74 -3.31 9.11
N VAL A 135 -1.70 -2.49 9.21
CA VAL A 135 -0.36 -2.85 8.74
C VAL A 135 0.35 -3.68 9.82
N PRO A 136 0.85 -4.87 9.48
CA PRO A 136 1.52 -5.75 10.44
C PRO A 136 2.96 -5.27 10.74
N LEU A 137 3.10 -4.16 11.45
CA LEU A 137 4.40 -3.71 11.95
C LEU A 137 4.84 -4.52 13.17
N ARG A 138 6.15 -4.65 13.35
CA ARG A 138 6.69 -5.26 14.56
C ARG A 138 6.35 -4.42 15.78
N SER A 139 5.80 -5.07 16.78
CA SER A 139 5.49 -4.42 18.06
C SER A 139 5.92 -5.31 19.23
N THR A 140 6.23 -4.68 20.36
CA THR A 140 6.52 -5.38 21.61
C THR A 140 5.24 -5.51 22.42
N GLY A 141 5.02 -6.68 23.04
CA GLY A 141 3.88 -6.91 23.93
C GLY A 141 2.55 -7.24 23.25
N THR A 142 2.56 -7.43 21.91
CA THR A 142 1.42 -7.94 21.18
C THR A 142 1.82 -9.14 20.32
N PRO A 143 0.94 -10.14 20.16
CA PRO A 143 1.19 -11.24 19.23
C PRO A 143 1.39 -10.74 17.80
N PRO A 144 2.22 -11.42 16.99
CA PRO A 144 2.37 -11.07 15.58
C PRO A 144 1.07 -11.26 14.82
N PHE A 145 0.81 -10.36 13.89
CA PHE A 145 -0.34 -10.45 12.99
C PHE A 145 -0.29 -11.72 12.14
N GLY A 146 -1.44 -12.34 11.91
CA GLY A 146 -1.64 -13.49 11.02
C GLY A 146 -1.98 -14.79 11.75
N PRO A 147 -1.19 -15.30 12.73
CA PRO A 147 -1.48 -16.57 13.40
C PRO A 147 -2.71 -16.59 14.30
N GLY A 148 -3.33 -15.44 14.59
CA GLY A 148 -4.50 -15.38 15.47
C GLY A 148 -4.23 -15.77 16.93
N LEU A 149 -3.02 -15.54 17.41
CA LEU A 149 -2.62 -15.90 18.77
C LEU A 149 -3.29 -15.02 19.81
N PRO A 150 -3.81 -15.58 20.91
CA PRO A 150 -4.32 -14.79 22.01
C PRO A 150 -3.19 -14.02 22.71
N ARG A 151 -3.49 -12.82 23.20
CA ARG A 151 -2.55 -12.04 23.99
C ARG A 151 -2.33 -12.71 25.36
N TRP A 152 -1.05 -12.91 25.71
CA TRP A 152 -0.64 -13.39 27.04
C TRP A 152 0.27 -12.36 27.68
N ASP A 153 -0.21 -11.70 28.73
CA ASP A 153 0.53 -10.66 29.45
C ASP A 153 1.51 -11.24 30.50
N ASN A 154 2.28 -12.27 30.08
CA ASN A 154 3.28 -12.91 30.94
C ASN A 154 4.59 -13.19 30.16
N PRO A 155 5.70 -13.55 30.86
CA PRO A 155 6.97 -13.79 30.20
C PRO A 155 6.94 -14.88 29.12
N VAL A 156 6.16 -15.94 29.31
CA VAL A 156 6.02 -17.03 28.34
C VAL A 156 5.36 -16.54 27.08
N GLY A 157 4.30 -15.73 27.21
CA GLY A 157 3.64 -15.07 26.06
C GLY A 157 4.61 -14.21 25.27
N ARG A 158 5.41 -13.41 25.94
CA ARG A 158 6.44 -12.55 25.26
C ARG A 158 7.48 -13.37 24.49
N VAL A 159 7.96 -14.47 25.07
CA VAL A 159 8.89 -15.38 24.37
C VAL A 159 8.24 -16.03 23.17
N ARG A 160 7.02 -16.58 23.35
CA ARG A 160 6.22 -17.14 22.24
C ARG A 160 6.06 -16.13 21.10
N ASP A 161 5.62 -14.90 21.43
CA ASP A 161 5.34 -13.86 20.44
C ASP A 161 6.60 -13.41 19.69
N ALA A 162 7.73 -13.35 20.40
CA ALA A 162 9.02 -13.05 19.78
C ALA A 162 9.47 -14.15 18.80
N VAL A 163 9.30 -15.42 19.17
CA VAL A 163 9.66 -16.57 18.31
C VAL A 163 8.75 -16.64 17.10
N VAL A 164 7.42 -16.60 17.31
CA VAL A 164 6.45 -16.66 16.23
C VAL A 164 6.58 -15.42 15.33
N GLY A 165 6.76 -14.24 15.90
CA GLY A 165 6.99 -13.00 15.15
C GLY A 165 8.19 -13.11 14.22
N ARG A 166 9.32 -13.65 14.72
CA ARG A 166 10.52 -13.85 13.89
C ARG A 166 10.26 -14.80 12.71
N LEU A 167 9.46 -15.84 12.90
CA LEU A 167 9.10 -16.78 11.82
C LEU A 167 8.15 -16.13 10.80
N VAL A 168 7.11 -15.45 11.27
CA VAL A 168 6.11 -14.80 10.41
C VAL A 168 6.74 -13.67 9.59
N PHE A 169 7.38 -12.70 10.26
CA PHE A 169 8.04 -11.59 9.56
C PHE A 169 9.16 -12.08 8.65
N GLY A 170 9.95 -13.07 9.08
CA GLY A 170 10.98 -13.66 8.23
C GLY A 170 10.42 -14.33 6.97
N ALA A 171 9.21 -14.91 7.03
CA ALA A 171 8.55 -15.46 5.85
C ALA A 171 8.07 -14.33 4.90
N VAL A 172 7.42 -13.30 5.46
CA VAL A 172 6.95 -12.13 4.71
C VAL A 172 8.12 -11.42 4.02
N GLU A 173 9.19 -11.15 4.75
CA GLU A 173 10.35 -10.43 4.23
C GLU A 173 11.09 -11.20 3.15
N ARG A 174 11.26 -12.51 3.29
CA ARG A 174 11.86 -13.34 2.22
C ARG A 174 11.07 -13.30 0.93
N SER A 175 9.75 -13.14 1.01
CA SER A 175 8.89 -13.05 -0.17
C SER A 175 8.85 -11.64 -0.77
N ILE A 176 8.73 -10.61 0.05
CA ILE A 176 8.44 -9.23 -0.39
C ILE A 176 9.72 -8.43 -0.65
N ILE A 177 10.70 -8.45 0.26
CA ILE A 177 11.84 -7.53 0.24
C ILE A 177 12.70 -7.64 -1.02
N PRO A 178 13.03 -8.83 -1.54
CA PRO A 178 13.79 -8.92 -2.80
C PRO A 178 13.05 -8.29 -3.99
N ARG A 179 11.72 -8.45 -4.04
CA ARG A 179 10.89 -7.90 -5.12
C ARG A 179 10.82 -6.37 -5.05
N ILE A 180 10.63 -5.84 -3.85
CA ILE A 180 10.64 -4.39 -3.61
C ILE A 180 12.00 -3.80 -3.93
N ASN A 181 13.10 -4.40 -3.49
CA ASN A 181 14.44 -3.89 -3.76
C ASN A 181 14.78 -3.93 -5.25
N ALA A 182 14.24 -4.88 -6.01
CA ALA A 182 14.36 -4.90 -7.48
C ALA A 182 13.70 -3.69 -8.15
N LEU A 183 12.65 -3.11 -7.55
CA LEU A 183 12.01 -1.87 -8.01
C LEU A 183 12.77 -0.62 -7.52
N ARG A 184 13.31 -0.65 -6.31
CA ARG A 184 13.99 0.48 -5.65
C ARG A 184 15.35 0.80 -6.28
N THR A 185 16.13 -0.23 -6.63
CA THR A 185 17.46 -0.07 -7.19
C THR A 185 17.48 0.78 -8.48
N PRO A 186 16.63 0.51 -9.50
CA PRO A 186 16.57 1.35 -10.69
C PRO A 186 16.06 2.79 -10.42
N ALA A 187 15.31 2.98 -9.32
CA ALA A 187 14.83 4.30 -8.90
C ALA A 187 15.87 5.10 -8.10
N GLY A 188 17.07 4.56 -7.88
CA GLY A 188 18.14 5.21 -7.11
C GLY A 188 17.91 5.22 -5.60
N LEU A 189 16.98 4.41 -5.09
CA LEU A 189 16.68 4.30 -3.66
C LEU A 189 17.53 3.23 -2.98
N ALA A 190 17.91 3.50 -1.73
CA ALA A 190 18.59 2.51 -0.91
C ALA A 190 17.72 1.27 -0.67
N PRO A 191 18.29 0.06 -0.64
CA PRO A 191 17.53 -1.15 -0.34
C PRO A 191 16.97 -1.12 1.08
N VAL A 192 15.72 -1.55 1.24
CA VAL A 192 15.12 -1.81 2.55
C VAL A 192 15.48 -3.21 3.05
N ARG A 193 15.52 -3.40 4.38
CA ARG A 193 15.90 -4.66 5.01
C ARG A 193 14.72 -5.40 5.63
N SER A 194 13.66 -4.67 5.94
CA SER A 194 12.47 -5.19 6.61
C SER A 194 11.20 -4.62 6.00
N PHE A 195 10.08 -5.26 6.33
CA PHE A 195 8.76 -4.73 5.98
C PHE A 195 8.48 -3.41 6.70
N ASP A 196 8.95 -3.25 7.94
CA ASP A 196 8.84 -2.02 8.71
C ASP A 196 9.59 -0.87 8.00
N ASP A 197 10.82 -1.11 7.50
CA ASP A 197 11.58 -0.10 6.74
C ASP A 197 10.80 0.36 5.49
N LEU A 198 10.11 -0.56 4.81
CA LEU A 198 9.30 -0.23 3.63
C LEU A 198 8.12 0.68 4.00
N VAL A 199 7.39 0.34 5.05
CA VAL A 199 6.21 1.10 5.46
C VAL A 199 6.59 2.46 6.02
N LEU A 200 7.65 2.49 6.86
CA LEU A 200 8.12 3.70 7.55
C LEU A 200 9.05 4.56 6.69
N ALA A 201 9.28 4.21 5.42
CA ALA A 201 9.95 5.10 4.47
C ALA A 201 9.15 6.38 4.20
N ALA A 202 7.83 6.33 4.33
CA ALA A 202 6.97 7.50 4.20
C ALA A 202 7.08 8.41 5.43
N PRO A 203 7.10 9.75 5.23
CA PRO A 203 7.06 10.71 6.33
C PRO A 203 5.80 10.57 7.21
N LEU A 204 4.72 10.08 6.64
CA LEU A 204 3.46 9.83 7.33
C LEU A 204 2.82 8.53 6.83
N VAL A 205 2.32 7.72 7.75
CA VAL A 205 1.55 6.50 7.47
C VAL A 205 0.15 6.67 8.02
N ALA A 206 -0.85 6.60 7.15
CA ALA A 206 -2.26 6.61 7.53
C ALA A 206 -2.84 5.19 7.44
N ILE A 207 -3.42 4.71 8.53
CA ILE A 207 -3.98 3.36 8.63
C ILE A 207 -5.46 3.48 8.97
N CYS A 208 -6.33 2.87 8.16
CA CYS A 208 -7.74 2.74 8.52
C CYS A 208 -7.88 1.65 9.58
N SER A 209 -8.35 2.04 10.76
CA SER A 209 -8.75 1.12 11.83
C SER A 209 -10.15 1.47 12.28
N ALA A 210 -10.96 0.45 12.60
CA ALA A 210 -12.21 0.69 13.33
C ALA A 210 -11.88 1.14 14.76
N THR A 211 -12.51 2.21 15.20
CA THR A 211 -12.52 2.65 16.62
C THR A 211 -13.54 1.84 17.40
#